data_c0d96602e38896cb347d68c4dd9bdbd6
#
_entry.id   c0d96602e38896cb347d68c4dd9bdbd6
#
_cell.length_a   1.000
_cell.length_b   1.000
_cell.length_c   1.000
_cell.angle_alpha   90.00
_cell.angle_beta   90.00
_cell.angle_gamma   90.00
#
_symmetry.space_group_name_H-M   'P 1'
#
loop_
_entity.id
_entity.type
_entity.pdbx_description
1 polymer ?
#
loop_
_entity_poly.entity_id
_entity_poly.type
_entity_poly.pdbx_seq_one_letter_code
_entity_poly.pdbx_strand_id
1 'polypeptide(L)'
;PQFRAPKRRTLQAAGLGVLLLAGCNVIKPAALDTHPSILFVHDNGESAASWQTMLWRFESNGWPTAKLHTLNLPYPYARDDDTQPQAGRSSSADYMAYLRAEVAAIKARDKTDKVILIGSGRGGNAIRNYIQNGDGQASVSHAILAGTPAHGVWAVKGLREQSEFSGLSNFLKGLNRPKDAQGNEVPTGIQWLTLRSDNNDKYAQPTGEWIGNPLLSTNIRPESQALKGARNQVLPGADHREVAHSAAAFGVMHQFITGKAPAQPEIVAEQDVTLDGMVSGVEGQNGGFPTNLPLKGAHVEVYTVDANTGIRTSQTPVHSQRTGTNGRWGGFQANGNQTYEFVISASGYPTHHI
;
A
#
# COMPACT_ATOMS: atom_id res chain seq x y z
N PRO A 1 48.33 72.00 20.89
CA PRO A 1 49.74 71.92 20.70
C PRO A 1 50.18 70.51 20.38
N GLN A 2 50.57 70.23 19.17
CA GLN A 2 51.96 70.07 18.78
C GLN A 2 52.64 68.85 19.53
N PHE A 3 53.29 67.90 18.87
CA PHE A 3 54.13 67.86 17.71
C PHE A 3 54.46 66.38 17.34
N ARG A 4 54.41 66.06 16.03
CA ARG A 4 55.44 65.50 15.16
C ARG A 4 56.02 64.08 15.39
N ALA A 5 55.95 63.38 14.30
CA ALA A 5 56.70 62.20 13.81
C ALA A 5 58.25 62.35 13.88
N PRO A 6 59.09 61.34 13.55
CA PRO A 6 59.10 60.69 12.23
C PRO A 6 59.58 59.19 12.16
N LYS A 7 59.24 58.60 11.03
CA LYS A 7 59.95 57.64 10.14
C LYS A 7 61.09 56.77 10.70
N ARG A 8 60.96 55.46 10.45
CA ARG A 8 62.00 54.74 9.69
C ARG A 8 61.43 53.49 8.99
N ARG A 9 61.76 53.36 7.73
CA ARG A 9 61.51 52.20 6.82
C ARG A 9 62.49 51.09 7.16
N THR A 10 62.08 49.84 7.08
CA THR A 10 62.92 48.74 6.62
C THR A 10 62.03 47.77 5.81
N LEU A 11 62.43 47.57 4.56
CA LEU A 11 61.98 46.52 3.69
C LEU A 11 62.52 45.18 4.23
N GLN A 12 61.69 44.14 4.24
CA GLN A 12 62.16 42.76 4.02
C GLN A 12 61.09 41.92 3.39
N ALA A 13 61.42 41.54 2.23
CA ALA A 13 61.25 40.30 1.45
C ALA A 13 59.94 39.50 1.55
N ALA A 14 59.39 39.34 0.38
CA ALA A 14 58.32 38.44 -0.01
C ALA A 14 58.61 36.97 0.31
N GLY A 15 57.66 36.33 0.95
CA GLY A 15 57.54 34.89 0.99
C GLY A 15 56.11 34.54 0.62
N LEU A 16 55.90 34.18 -0.67
CA LEU A 16 54.63 33.63 -1.15
C LEU A 16 54.45 32.19 -0.60
N GLY A 17 53.79 32.05 0.54
CA GLY A 17 53.34 30.78 1.05
C GLY A 17 51.93 30.49 0.44
N VAL A 18 51.86 29.73 -0.63
CA VAL A 18 50.61 29.17 -1.12
C VAL A 18 50.19 28.07 -0.12
N LEU A 19 49.31 28.40 0.80
CA LEU A 19 48.57 27.37 1.57
C LEU A 19 47.54 26.73 0.60
N LEU A 20 47.91 25.56 0.07
CA LEU A 20 46.97 24.60 -0.48
C LEU A 20 46.10 24.08 0.66
N LEU A 21 44.94 24.68 0.87
CA LEU A 21 43.86 24.08 1.62
C LEU A 21 43.30 22.92 0.77
N ALA A 22 43.89 21.75 0.95
CA ALA A 22 43.26 20.50 0.54
C ALA A 22 41.99 20.36 1.37
N GLY A 23 40.87 20.83 0.80
CA GLY A 23 39.54 20.53 1.35
C GLY A 23 39.33 19.02 1.25
N CYS A 24 39.57 18.30 2.32
CA CYS A 24 39.02 16.96 2.49
C CYS A 24 37.50 17.10 2.47
N ASN A 25 36.91 16.90 1.31
CA ASN A 25 35.50 16.54 1.21
C ASN A 25 35.35 15.21 1.98
N VAL A 26 35.06 15.30 3.25
CA VAL A 26 34.56 14.16 4.01
C VAL A 26 33.21 13.82 3.38
N ILE A 27 33.21 12.86 2.47
CA ILE A 27 31.99 12.21 2.00
C ILE A 27 31.38 11.61 3.26
N LYS A 28 30.39 12.33 3.82
CA LYS A 28 29.59 11.81 4.93
C LYS A 28 29.00 10.49 4.42
N PRO A 29 29.29 9.34 5.03
CA PRO A 29 28.65 8.11 4.62
C PRO A 29 27.14 8.38 4.63
N ALA A 30 26.43 8.05 3.54
CA ALA A 30 24.98 8.09 3.56
C ALA A 30 24.54 7.32 4.78
N ALA A 31 23.74 7.93 5.64
CA ALA A 31 23.17 7.25 6.79
C ALA A 31 22.53 5.97 6.26
N LEU A 32 22.92 4.82 6.82
CA LEU A 32 22.30 3.54 6.47
C LEU A 32 20.80 3.73 6.65
N ASP A 33 20.04 3.52 5.57
CA ASP A 33 18.60 3.57 5.60
C ASP A 33 18.11 2.45 6.54
N THR A 34 17.61 2.84 7.69
CA THR A 34 17.15 1.93 8.74
C THR A 34 15.67 1.57 8.59
N HIS A 35 14.96 2.13 7.58
CA HIS A 35 13.55 1.86 7.38
C HIS A 35 13.36 0.46 6.79
N PRO A 36 12.55 -0.40 7.43
CA PRO A 36 12.23 -1.72 6.87
C PRO A 36 11.37 -1.59 5.61
N SER A 37 11.49 -2.57 4.71
CA SER A 37 10.64 -2.65 3.53
C SER A 37 9.22 -3.03 3.93
N ILE A 38 8.22 -2.31 3.38
CA ILE A 38 6.80 -2.54 3.58
C ILE A 38 6.18 -3.02 2.28
N LEU A 39 5.39 -4.09 2.32
CA LEU A 39 4.53 -4.51 1.21
C LEU A 39 3.08 -4.34 1.60
N PHE A 40 2.35 -3.55 0.82
CA PHE A 40 0.92 -3.32 0.96
C PHE A 40 0.15 -4.30 0.07
N VAL A 41 -0.83 -4.98 0.68
CA VAL A 41 -1.60 -6.09 0.10
C VAL A 41 -3.07 -5.69 0.03
N HIS A 42 -3.60 -5.50 -1.18
CA HIS A 42 -4.93 -4.92 -1.42
C HIS A 42 -6.09 -5.88 -1.11
N ASP A 43 -7.28 -5.34 -0.98
CA ASP A 43 -8.51 -6.08 -0.74
C ASP A 43 -9.09 -6.72 -2.01
N ASN A 44 -10.20 -7.41 -1.85
CA ASN A 44 -10.96 -8.08 -2.90
C ASN A 44 -11.45 -7.09 -3.98
N GLY A 45 -11.08 -7.35 -5.22
CA GLY A 45 -11.44 -6.48 -6.34
C GLY A 45 -10.68 -5.17 -6.42
N GLU A 46 -9.67 -4.95 -5.59
CA GLU A 46 -8.84 -3.75 -5.58
C GLU A 46 -7.51 -3.95 -6.33
N SER A 47 -6.65 -2.95 -6.26
CA SER A 47 -5.33 -2.92 -6.88
C SER A 47 -4.32 -2.19 -5.99
N ALA A 48 -3.08 -2.11 -6.42
CA ALA A 48 -2.03 -1.30 -5.78
C ALA A 48 -2.44 0.16 -5.55
N ALA A 49 -3.29 0.71 -6.43
CA ALA A 49 -3.73 2.11 -6.35
C ALA A 49 -4.50 2.44 -5.07
N SER A 50 -5.16 1.46 -4.43
CA SER A 50 -5.89 1.69 -3.17
C SER A 50 -4.97 2.16 -2.03
N TRP A 51 -3.68 1.85 -2.11
CA TRP A 51 -2.70 2.19 -1.09
C TRP A 51 -1.97 3.52 -1.29
N GLN A 52 -2.26 4.26 -2.38
CA GLN A 52 -1.49 5.45 -2.75
C GLN A 52 -1.40 6.51 -1.64
N THR A 53 -2.52 6.81 -0.99
CA THR A 53 -2.53 7.79 0.12
C THR A 53 -1.73 7.32 1.33
N MET A 54 -1.68 6.01 1.55
CA MET A 54 -0.90 5.44 2.64
C MET A 54 0.60 5.53 2.35
N LEU A 55 1.02 5.26 1.09
CA LEU A 55 2.41 5.45 0.67
C LEU A 55 2.85 6.90 0.91
N TRP A 56 2.07 7.87 0.46
CA TRP A 56 2.37 9.29 0.65
C TRP A 56 2.47 9.70 2.12
N ARG A 57 1.67 9.10 3.03
CA ARG A 57 1.79 9.34 4.47
C ARG A 57 3.10 8.79 5.04
N PHE A 58 3.50 7.60 4.62
CA PHE A 58 4.81 7.05 5.02
C PHE A 58 5.96 7.91 4.49
N GLU A 59 5.92 8.33 3.23
CA GLU A 59 6.90 9.24 2.61
C GLU A 59 6.96 10.58 3.35
N SER A 60 5.83 11.17 3.70
CA SER A 60 5.72 12.40 4.50
C SER A 60 6.34 12.28 5.90
N ASN A 61 6.57 11.05 6.36
CA ASN A 61 7.25 10.74 7.62
C ASN A 61 8.67 10.19 7.42
N GLY A 62 9.26 10.41 6.25
CA GLY A 62 10.65 10.10 5.95
C GLY A 62 10.92 8.66 5.52
N TRP A 63 9.89 7.88 5.21
CA TRP A 63 10.07 6.55 4.63
C TRP A 63 10.52 6.66 3.19
N PRO A 64 11.62 6.03 2.79
CA PRO A 64 12.07 6.07 1.40
C PRO A 64 11.06 5.40 0.47
N THR A 65 10.71 6.02 -0.65
CA THR A 65 9.82 5.46 -1.68
C THR A 65 10.29 4.07 -2.13
N ALA A 66 11.60 3.86 -2.24
CA ALA A 66 12.18 2.56 -2.62
C ALA A 66 11.93 1.42 -1.63
N LYS A 67 11.44 1.72 -0.42
CA LYS A 67 11.09 0.74 0.62
C LYS A 67 9.58 0.51 0.76
N LEU A 68 8.78 1.21 -0.02
CA LEU A 68 7.32 1.11 -0.03
C LEU A 68 6.88 0.36 -1.29
N HIS A 69 6.29 -0.79 -1.11
CA HIS A 69 5.92 -1.69 -2.20
C HIS A 69 4.43 -1.99 -2.16
N THR A 70 3.83 -2.11 -3.32
CA THR A 70 2.45 -2.54 -3.50
C THR A 70 2.41 -3.68 -4.50
N LEU A 71 1.44 -4.55 -4.40
CA LEU A 71 1.22 -5.61 -5.40
C LEU A 71 -0.07 -5.39 -6.19
N ASN A 72 -0.14 -6.00 -7.36
CA ASN A 72 -1.35 -6.10 -8.18
C ASN A 72 -1.64 -7.58 -8.45
N LEU A 73 -2.49 -8.21 -7.64
CA LEU A 73 -2.95 -9.56 -7.93
C LEU A 73 -3.69 -9.56 -9.28
N PRO A 74 -3.26 -10.34 -10.28
CA PRO A 74 -3.81 -10.29 -11.64
C PRO A 74 -5.33 -10.41 -11.72
N TYR A 75 -5.90 -11.35 -10.96
CA TYR A 75 -7.35 -11.56 -10.82
C TYR A 75 -7.77 -11.23 -9.39
N PRO A 76 -8.12 -9.97 -9.09
CA PRO A 76 -8.26 -9.50 -7.71
C PRO A 76 -9.50 -10.02 -6.98
N TYR A 77 -10.49 -10.55 -7.71
CA TYR A 77 -11.71 -11.09 -7.11
C TYR A 77 -11.52 -12.53 -6.64
N ALA A 78 -12.03 -12.80 -5.44
CA ALA A 78 -12.09 -14.14 -4.87
C ALA A 78 -13.10 -15.03 -5.62
N ARG A 79 -12.84 -16.34 -5.61
CA ARG A 79 -13.80 -17.34 -6.08
C ARG A 79 -15.03 -17.43 -5.16
N ASP A 80 -16.16 -17.78 -5.69
CA ASP A 80 -17.37 -18.06 -4.91
C ASP A 80 -17.22 -19.34 -4.07
N ASP A 81 -16.51 -20.32 -4.63
CA ASP A 81 -15.99 -21.52 -3.94
C ASP A 81 -14.50 -21.58 -4.17
N ASP A 82 -13.71 -21.42 -3.09
CA ASP A 82 -12.24 -21.37 -3.13
C ASP A 82 -11.61 -22.66 -3.67
N THR A 83 -12.34 -23.78 -3.59
CA THR A 83 -11.87 -25.11 -4.00
C THR A 83 -12.10 -25.39 -5.49
N GLN A 84 -12.91 -24.57 -6.19
CA GLN A 84 -13.28 -24.77 -7.59
C GLN A 84 -12.68 -23.69 -8.49
N PRO A 85 -12.12 -24.05 -9.66
CA PRO A 85 -11.69 -23.05 -10.63
C PRO A 85 -12.85 -22.16 -11.08
N GLN A 86 -12.60 -20.85 -11.18
CA GLN A 86 -13.57 -19.87 -11.64
C GLN A 86 -12.86 -18.83 -12.49
N ALA A 87 -13.35 -18.62 -13.73
CA ALA A 87 -12.77 -17.68 -14.67
C ALA A 87 -12.72 -16.25 -14.11
N GLY A 88 -11.62 -15.54 -14.32
CA GLY A 88 -11.42 -14.17 -13.88
C GLY A 88 -11.28 -13.98 -12.36
N ARG A 89 -11.08 -15.06 -11.61
CA ARG A 89 -10.99 -15.05 -10.15
C ARG A 89 -9.82 -15.86 -9.66
N SER A 90 -9.33 -15.52 -8.48
CA SER A 90 -8.23 -16.22 -7.80
C SER A 90 -8.71 -16.89 -6.52
N SER A 91 -8.09 -18.02 -6.18
CA SER A 91 -8.27 -18.66 -4.88
C SER A 91 -7.39 -18.01 -3.81
N SER A 92 -7.62 -18.38 -2.56
CA SER A 92 -6.73 -18.03 -1.44
C SER A 92 -5.32 -18.58 -1.64
N ALA A 93 -5.17 -19.74 -2.29
CA ALA A 93 -3.88 -20.33 -2.64
C ALA A 93 -3.17 -19.54 -3.74
N ASP A 94 -3.88 -19.08 -4.77
CA ASP A 94 -3.32 -18.23 -5.82
C ASP A 94 -2.80 -16.92 -5.24
N TYR A 95 -3.56 -16.29 -4.35
CA TYR A 95 -3.13 -15.04 -3.70
C TYR A 95 -1.89 -15.26 -2.81
N MET A 96 -1.87 -16.34 -2.05
CA MET A 96 -0.71 -16.70 -1.23
C MET A 96 0.54 -16.93 -2.08
N ALA A 97 0.43 -17.66 -3.19
CA ALA A 97 1.54 -17.93 -4.08
C ALA A 97 2.10 -16.65 -4.71
N TYR A 98 1.21 -15.74 -5.13
CA TYR A 98 1.57 -14.43 -5.66
C TYR A 98 2.30 -13.58 -4.60
N LEU A 99 1.73 -13.49 -3.39
CA LEU A 99 2.34 -12.76 -2.27
C LEU A 99 3.72 -13.32 -1.89
N ARG A 100 3.89 -14.66 -1.91
CA ARG A 100 5.19 -15.31 -1.68
C ARG A 100 6.24 -14.84 -2.70
N ALA A 101 5.88 -14.79 -3.97
CA ALA A 101 6.78 -14.35 -5.03
C ALA A 101 7.18 -12.88 -4.87
N GLU A 102 6.22 -12.01 -4.55
CA GLU A 102 6.47 -10.58 -4.30
C GLU A 102 7.39 -10.37 -3.08
N VAL A 103 7.15 -11.06 -1.98
CA VAL A 103 8.03 -10.98 -0.80
C VAL A 103 9.44 -11.44 -1.13
N ALA A 104 9.60 -12.52 -1.88
CA ALA A 104 10.92 -13.00 -2.30
C ALA A 104 11.65 -11.98 -3.18
N ALA A 105 10.93 -11.35 -4.12
CA ALA A 105 11.48 -10.30 -4.98
C ALA A 105 11.93 -9.07 -4.19
N ILE A 106 11.12 -8.62 -3.23
CA ILE A 106 11.45 -7.49 -2.35
C ILE A 106 12.69 -7.80 -1.51
N LYS A 107 12.75 -8.97 -0.88
CA LYS A 107 13.90 -9.39 -0.07
C LYS A 107 15.19 -9.38 -0.88
N ALA A 108 15.15 -9.89 -2.11
CA ALA A 108 16.32 -9.91 -3.00
C ALA A 108 16.74 -8.49 -3.44
N ARG A 109 15.79 -7.65 -3.85
CA ARG A 109 16.05 -6.28 -4.32
C ARG A 109 16.56 -5.38 -3.20
N ASP A 110 15.91 -5.40 -2.06
CA ASP A 110 16.16 -4.50 -0.94
C ASP A 110 17.24 -5.03 0.02
N LYS A 111 17.74 -6.25 -0.25
CA LYS A 111 18.76 -6.95 0.55
C LYS A 111 18.36 -7.02 2.04
N THR A 112 17.13 -7.43 2.28
CA THR A 112 16.57 -7.58 3.63
C THR A 112 16.14 -9.02 3.90
N ASP A 113 16.26 -9.48 5.14
CA ASP A 113 15.79 -10.81 5.54
C ASP A 113 14.29 -10.84 5.83
N LYS A 114 13.72 -9.70 6.25
CA LYS A 114 12.32 -9.60 6.65
C LYS A 114 11.66 -8.35 6.08
N VAL A 115 10.36 -8.47 5.83
CA VAL A 115 9.49 -7.38 5.40
C VAL A 115 8.36 -7.15 6.42
N ILE A 116 7.76 -5.98 6.37
CA ILE A 116 6.48 -5.68 7.01
C ILE A 116 5.39 -5.92 5.98
N LEU A 117 4.31 -6.60 6.37
CA LEU A 117 3.13 -6.80 5.54
C LEU A 117 1.95 -6.03 6.13
N ILE A 118 1.30 -5.21 5.30
CA ILE A 118 0.10 -4.46 5.66
C ILE A 118 -0.99 -4.84 4.65
N GLY A 119 -2.09 -5.42 5.12
CA GLY A 119 -3.17 -5.86 4.25
C GLY A 119 -4.52 -5.29 4.66
N SER A 120 -5.36 -4.98 3.66
CA SER A 120 -6.77 -4.64 3.84
C SER A 120 -7.66 -5.82 3.45
N GLY A 121 -8.75 -6.01 4.16
CA GLY A 121 -9.78 -6.99 3.84
C GLY A 121 -9.23 -8.38 3.52
N ARG A 122 -9.46 -8.85 2.29
CA ARG A 122 -8.94 -10.12 1.75
C ARG A 122 -7.43 -10.23 1.84
N GLY A 123 -6.72 -9.12 1.59
CA GLY A 123 -5.25 -9.06 1.66
C GLY A 123 -4.71 -9.45 3.02
N GLY A 124 -5.43 -9.12 4.09
CA GLY A 124 -5.05 -9.54 5.43
C GLY A 124 -5.12 -11.06 5.62
N ASN A 125 -6.12 -11.74 5.08
CA ASN A 125 -6.19 -13.21 5.12
C ASN A 125 -5.14 -13.85 4.20
N ALA A 126 -4.77 -13.21 3.08
CA ALA A 126 -3.65 -13.65 2.25
C ALA A 126 -2.31 -13.57 3.01
N ILE A 127 -2.09 -12.52 3.80
CA ILE A 127 -0.93 -12.39 4.69
C ILE A 127 -0.91 -13.51 5.73
N ARG A 128 -2.03 -13.78 6.39
CA ARG A 128 -2.15 -14.88 7.36
C ARG A 128 -1.83 -16.23 6.70
N ASN A 129 -2.37 -16.47 5.50
CA ASN A 129 -2.15 -17.69 4.75
C ASN A 129 -0.68 -17.85 4.36
N TYR A 130 -0.06 -16.80 3.86
CA TYR A 130 1.37 -16.80 3.51
C TYR A 130 2.25 -17.13 4.73
N ILE A 131 1.98 -16.48 5.87
CA ILE A 131 2.77 -16.70 7.08
C ILE A 131 2.60 -18.13 7.61
N GLN A 132 1.38 -18.66 7.59
CA GLN A 132 1.06 -19.95 8.23
C GLN A 132 1.30 -21.16 7.31
N ASN A 133 1.06 -21.00 6.00
CA ASN A 133 1.05 -22.11 5.04
C ASN A 133 2.02 -21.89 3.86
N GLY A 134 2.61 -20.70 3.77
CA GLY A 134 3.45 -20.27 2.64
C GLY A 134 4.92 -20.06 3.00
N ASP A 135 5.41 -20.61 4.11
CA ASP A 135 6.79 -20.43 4.62
C ASP A 135 7.16 -19.00 4.95
N GLY A 136 6.13 -18.13 5.19
CA GLY A 136 6.32 -16.70 5.41
C GLY A 136 6.86 -16.33 6.78
N GLN A 137 6.78 -17.21 7.78
CA GLN A 137 7.11 -16.88 9.17
C GLN A 137 8.53 -16.35 9.35
N ALA A 138 9.52 -16.89 8.64
CA ALA A 138 10.90 -16.42 8.69
C ALA A 138 11.13 -15.10 7.95
N SER A 139 10.22 -14.72 7.04
CA SER A 139 10.36 -13.58 6.14
C SER A 139 9.57 -12.34 6.57
N VAL A 140 8.78 -12.42 7.64
CA VAL A 140 7.92 -11.33 8.09
C VAL A 140 8.30 -10.89 9.49
N SER A 141 8.40 -9.58 9.72
CA SER A 141 8.64 -9.00 11.04
C SER A 141 7.34 -8.50 11.69
N HIS A 142 6.48 -7.86 10.90
CA HIS A 142 5.20 -7.30 11.34
C HIS A 142 4.11 -7.69 10.33
N ALA A 143 2.94 -8.04 10.84
CA ALA A 143 1.74 -8.27 10.06
C ALA A 143 0.62 -7.36 10.59
N ILE A 144 0.14 -6.47 9.74
CA ILE A 144 -0.93 -5.51 10.05
C ILE A 144 -2.12 -5.84 9.17
N LEU A 145 -3.26 -6.09 9.79
CA LEU A 145 -4.48 -6.55 9.16
C LEU A 145 -5.59 -5.51 9.41
N ALA A 146 -6.02 -4.80 8.38
CA ALA A 146 -6.99 -3.73 8.49
C ALA A 146 -8.33 -4.14 7.85
N GLY A 147 -9.42 -4.10 8.59
CA GLY A 147 -10.74 -4.51 8.11
C GLY A 147 -10.79 -5.98 7.65
N THR A 148 -9.85 -6.81 8.09
CA THR A 148 -9.73 -8.19 7.63
C THR A 148 -10.81 -9.06 8.23
N PRO A 149 -11.62 -9.78 7.41
CA PRO A 149 -12.65 -10.68 7.90
C PRO A 149 -12.02 -11.99 8.43
N ALA A 150 -11.34 -11.87 9.59
CA ALA A 150 -10.57 -12.96 10.18
C ALA A 150 -11.41 -14.20 10.50
N HIS A 151 -12.66 -14.00 10.89
CA HIS A 151 -13.62 -15.09 11.16
C HIS A 151 -14.75 -15.13 10.11
N GLY A 152 -14.55 -14.44 8.97
CA GLY A 152 -15.50 -14.38 7.87
C GLY A 152 -16.36 -13.13 7.85
N VAL A 153 -17.10 -13.00 6.77
CA VAL A 153 -18.12 -11.97 6.54
C VAL A 153 -19.51 -12.52 6.85
N TRP A 154 -19.65 -13.84 6.71
CA TRP A 154 -20.81 -14.64 7.17
C TRP A 154 -20.33 -16.00 7.67
N ALA A 155 -21.09 -16.59 8.59
CA ALA A 155 -20.92 -17.94 9.09
C ALA A 155 -22.28 -18.65 9.08
N VAL A 156 -22.84 -18.85 7.88
CA VAL A 156 -24.19 -19.37 7.64
C VAL A 156 -24.12 -20.66 6.86
N LYS A 157 -24.72 -21.73 7.44
CA LYS A 157 -24.77 -23.05 6.80
C LYS A 157 -25.54 -22.98 5.49
N GLY A 158 -25.01 -23.60 4.44
CA GLY A 158 -25.59 -23.62 3.09
C GLY A 158 -25.32 -22.37 2.25
N LEU A 159 -24.73 -21.32 2.81
CA LEU A 159 -24.40 -20.09 2.08
C LEU A 159 -22.91 -20.06 1.72
N ARG A 160 -22.57 -20.45 0.48
CA ARG A 160 -21.19 -20.42 -0.05
C ARG A 160 -20.16 -20.84 0.99
N GLU A 161 -20.34 -22.00 1.62
CA GLU A 161 -19.55 -22.42 2.77
C GLU A 161 -18.06 -22.54 2.48
N GLN A 162 -17.68 -22.81 1.23
CA GLN A 162 -16.27 -22.90 0.82
C GLN A 162 -15.70 -21.60 0.27
N SER A 163 -16.45 -20.51 0.29
CA SER A 163 -15.88 -19.19 0.01
C SER A 163 -14.82 -18.82 1.06
N GLU A 164 -13.74 -18.19 0.65
CA GLU A 164 -12.72 -17.67 1.58
C GLU A 164 -13.26 -16.61 2.56
N PHE A 165 -14.47 -16.07 2.31
CA PHE A 165 -15.17 -15.13 3.18
C PHE A 165 -16.15 -15.79 4.14
N SER A 166 -16.39 -17.09 4.02
CA SER A 166 -17.25 -17.83 4.95
C SER A 166 -16.48 -18.27 6.19
N GLY A 167 -16.94 -17.87 7.37
CA GLY A 167 -16.41 -18.35 8.64
C GLY A 167 -16.53 -19.87 8.83
N LEU A 168 -17.36 -20.54 7.99
CA LEU A 168 -17.50 -21.99 7.96
C LEU A 168 -16.55 -22.67 6.98
N SER A 169 -15.82 -21.93 6.15
CA SER A 169 -14.87 -22.50 5.18
C SER A 169 -13.73 -23.25 5.85
N ASN A 170 -13.23 -24.26 5.17
CA ASN A 170 -12.03 -24.98 5.62
C ASN A 170 -10.81 -24.04 5.67
N PHE A 171 -10.77 -23.04 4.78
CA PHE A 171 -9.72 -22.02 4.74
C PHE A 171 -9.67 -21.23 6.05
N LEU A 172 -10.74 -20.53 6.43
CA LEU A 172 -10.74 -19.72 7.66
C LEU A 172 -10.64 -20.57 8.94
N LYS A 173 -11.32 -21.73 8.98
CA LYS A 173 -11.14 -22.68 10.08
C LYS A 173 -9.68 -23.12 10.24
N GLY A 174 -8.97 -23.33 9.13
CA GLY A 174 -7.55 -23.66 9.13
C GLY A 174 -6.69 -22.53 9.69
N LEU A 175 -6.91 -21.29 9.22
CA LEU A 175 -6.20 -20.10 9.70
C LEU A 175 -6.45 -19.81 11.18
N ASN A 176 -7.65 -20.10 11.68
CA ASN A 176 -8.07 -19.81 13.06
C ASN A 176 -7.76 -20.94 14.05
N ARG A 177 -7.14 -22.04 13.61
CA ARG A 177 -6.70 -23.08 14.56
C ARG A 177 -5.71 -22.48 15.56
N PRO A 178 -5.80 -22.86 16.85
CA PRO A 178 -4.81 -22.48 17.84
C PRO A 178 -3.38 -22.78 17.42
N LYS A 179 -2.48 -21.84 17.65
CA LYS A 179 -1.04 -21.95 17.31
C LYS A 179 -0.20 -22.35 18.52
N ASP A 180 -0.78 -22.25 19.72
CA ASP A 180 -0.13 -22.59 20.98
C ASP A 180 -1.14 -23.05 22.04
N ALA A 181 -0.64 -23.43 23.21
CA ALA A 181 -1.46 -23.89 24.34
C ALA A 181 -2.38 -22.79 24.92
N GLN A 182 -2.07 -21.52 24.67
CA GLN A 182 -2.89 -20.39 25.08
C GLN A 182 -4.07 -20.16 24.13
N GLY A 183 -4.11 -20.88 23.03
CA GLY A 183 -5.13 -20.79 22.00
C GLY A 183 -5.00 -19.54 21.11
N ASN A 184 -3.79 -19.00 20.96
CA ASN A 184 -3.54 -17.90 20.06
C ASN A 184 -3.77 -18.33 18.59
N GLU A 185 -4.36 -17.43 17.79
CA GLU A 185 -4.67 -17.64 16.37
C GLU A 185 -3.55 -17.18 15.45
N VAL A 186 -2.53 -16.53 16.03
CA VAL A 186 -1.38 -16.01 15.34
C VAL A 186 -0.10 -16.69 15.81
N PRO A 187 0.83 -17.05 14.90
CA PRO A 187 2.10 -17.66 15.31
C PRO A 187 3.00 -16.64 16.02
N THR A 188 3.87 -17.15 16.90
CA THR A 188 4.88 -16.37 17.61
C THR A 188 6.02 -15.91 16.69
N GLY A 189 6.82 -14.94 17.16
CA GLY A 189 7.99 -14.43 16.42
C GLY A 189 7.68 -13.34 15.40
N ILE A 190 6.42 -12.96 15.24
CA ILE A 190 5.95 -11.85 14.40
C ILE A 190 5.13 -10.91 15.28
N GLN A 191 5.24 -9.61 15.04
CA GLN A 191 4.39 -8.59 15.66
C GLN A 191 3.07 -8.51 14.89
N TRP A 192 1.93 -8.73 15.57
CA TRP A 192 0.61 -8.73 14.95
C TRP A 192 -0.23 -7.57 15.42
N LEU A 193 -0.85 -6.87 14.47
CA LEU A 193 -1.84 -5.81 14.70
C LEU A 193 -3.09 -6.08 13.86
N THR A 194 -4.27 -6.01 14.47
CA THR A 194 -5.53 -5.90 13.73
C THR A 194 -6.13 -4.52 13.95
N LEU A 195 -6.64 -3.93 12.89
CA LEU A 195 -7.44 -2.70 12.90
C LEU A 195 -8.86 -3.05 12.49
N ARG A 196 -9.83 -2.60 13.25
CA ARG A 196 -11.25 -2.81 12.96
C ARG A 196 -12.10 -1.62 13.34
N SER A 197 -13.26 -1.53 12.75
CA SER A 197 -14.32 -0.62 13.20
C SER A 197 -14.99 -1.15 14.48
N ASP A 198 -15.74 -0.29 15.14
CA ASP A 198 -16.66 -0.66 16.21
C ASP A 198 -17.99 -1.21 15.65
N ASN A 199 -18.58 -0.55 14.64
CA ASN A 199 -19.89 -0.92 14.08
C ASN A 199 -20.17 -0.43 12.65
N ASN A 200 -19.22 0.24 11.99
CA ASN A 200 -19.45 0.87 10.68
C ASN A 200 -18.82 0.11 9.48
N ASP A 201 -18.08 -0.98 9.75
CA ASP A 201 -17.60 -1.86 8.68
C ASP A 201 -18.73 -2.76 8.19
N LYS A 202 -19.18 -2.54 6.94
CA LYS A 202 -20.30 -3.29 6.35
C LYS A 202 -20.06 -4.81 6.23
N TYR A 203 -18.80 -5.25 6.24
CA TYR A 203 -18.44 -6.66 6.15
C TYR A 203 -18.30 -7.35 7.52
N ALA A 204 -18.57 -6.62 8.59
CA ALA A 204 -18.53 -7.15 9.96
C ALA A 204 -19.83 -6.82 10.71
N GLN A 205 -20.97 -7.13 10.08
CA GLN A 205 -22.31 -6.84 10.60
C GLN A 205 -23.09 -8.10 10.91
N PRO A 206 -23.95 -8.08 11.96
CA PRO A 206 -24.77 -9.23 12.33
C PRO A 206 -25.91 -9.51 11.33
N THR A 207 -26.27 -8.55 10.46
CA THR A 207 -27.32 -8.67 9.44
C THR A 207 -26.72 -8.76 8.06
N GLY A 208 -27.42 -9.43 7.14
CA GLY A 208 -26.98 -9.62 5.76
C GLY A 208 -27.39 -8.50 4.80
N GLU A 209 -27.54 -7.26 5.26
CA GLU A 209 -27.95 -6.14 4.40
C GLU A 209 -27.08 -6.00 3.17
N TRP A 210 -25.76 -6.03 3.32
CA TRP A 210 -24.83 -5.85 2.21
C TRP A 210 -24.84 -7.00 1.20
N ILE A 211 -25.33 -8.19 1.56
CA ILE A 211 -25.56 -9.31 0.63
C ILE A 211 -26.99 -9.36 0.10
N GLY A 212 -27.77 -8.30 0.33
CA GLY A 212 -29.15 -8.18 -0.17
C GLY A 212 -30.18 -8.97 0.62
N ASN A 213 -29.86 -9.45 1.82
CA ASN A 213 -30.79 -10.17 2.67
C ASN A 213 -30.72 -9.65 4.13
N PRO A 214 -31.39 -8.54 4.45
CA PRO A 214 -31.31 -7.92 5.79
C PRO A 214 -31.85 -8.81 6.92
N LEU A 215 -32.71 -9.78 6.60
CA LEU A 215 -33.25 -10.71 7.58
C LEU A 215 -32.32 -11.88 7.91
N LEU A 216 -31.26 -12.07 7.16
CA LEU A 216 -30.28 -13.10 7.39
C LEU A 216 -29.37 -12.70 8.55
N SER A 217 -29.30 -13.56 9.60
CA SER A 217 -28.22 -13.44 10.58
C SER A 217 -26.93 -13.96 9.98
N THR A 218 -25.92 -13.08 9.88
CA THR A 218 -24.58 -13.46 9.37
C THR A 218 -23.78 -14.28 10.38
N ASN A 219 -24.14 -14.25 11.67
CA ASN A 219 -23.38 -14.77 12.81
C ASN A 219 -21.98 -14.12 12.95
N ILE A 220 -21.79 -12.96 12.35
CA ILE A 220 -20.57 -12.13 12.41
C ILE A 220 -20.89 -10.84 13.17
N ARG A 221 -19.88 -10.31 13.85
CA ARG A 221 -19.94 -9.04 14.56
C ARG A 221 -18.65 -8.25 14.32
N PRO A 222 -18.58 -6.97 14.64
CA PRO A 222 -17.35 -6.18 14.50
C PRO A 222 -16.13 -6.83 15.19
N GLU A 223 -16.34 -7.48 16.35
CA GLU A 223 -15.29 -8.18 17.10
C GLU A 223 -14.70 -9.39 16.35
N SER A 224 -15.43 -9.93 15.37
CA SER A 224 -14.99 -11.09 14.57
C SER A 224 -13.76 -10.79 13.69
N GLN A 225 -13.36 -9.53 13.57
CA GLN A 225 -12.11 -9.15 12.90
C GLN A 225 -10.88 -9.20 13.82
N ALA A 226 -11.08 -9.28 15.12
CA ALA A 226 -9.99 -9.42 16.10
C ALA A 226 -9.39 -10.83 16.05
N LEU A 227 -8.09 -10.92 16.35
CA LEU A 227 -7.36 -12.19 16.46
C LEU A 227 -6.79 -12.36 17.86
N LYS A 228 -6.97 -13.53 18.43
CA LYS A 228 -6.36 -13.86 19.73
C LYS A 228 -4.84 -13.98 19.57
N GLY A 229 -4.11 -13.30 20.44
CA GLY A 229 -2.65 -13.22 20.40
C GLY A 229 -2.10 -12.03 19.58
N ALA A 230 -2.96 -11.28 18.89
CA ALA A 230 -2.60 -10.02 18.26
C ALA A 230 -2.91 -8.81 19.14
N ARG A 231 -2.24 -7.68 18.87
CA ARG A 231 -2.72 -6.37 19.32
C ARG A 231 -3.96 -6.04 18.49
N ASN A 232 -5.10 -5.84 19.14
CA ASN A 232 -6.36 -5.53 18.48
C ASN A 232 -6.73 -4.07 18.78
N GLN A 233 -6.88 -3.26 17.74
CA GLN A 233 -7.17 -1.83 17.82
C GLN A 233 -8.50 -1.50 17.13
N VAL A 234 -9.35 -0.75 17.81
CA VAL A 234 -10.61 -0.22 17.27
C VAL A 234 -10.37 1.19 16.75
N LEU A 235 -10.91 1.46 15.56
CA LEU A 235 -11.04 2.80 14.97
C LEU A 235 -12.53 3.16 14.97
N PRO A 236 -13.01 3.93 15.96
CA PRO A 236 -14.44 4.20 16.11
C PRO A 236 -15.02 4.93 14.91
N GLY A 237 -16.19 4.48 14.44
CA GLY A 237 -16.94 5.08 13.34
C GLY A 237 -16.34 4.87 11.95
N ALA A 238 -15.14 4.29 11.83
CA ALA A 238 -14.49 4.08 10.56
C ALA A 238 -15.25 3.07 9.69
N ASP A 239 -15.42 3.37 8.40
CA ASP A 239 -15.95 2.40 7.45
C ASP A 239 -14.88 1.37 7.05
N HIS A 240 -15.25 0.41 6.20
CA HIS A 240 -14.35 -0.66 5.77
C HIS A 240 -13.05 -0.17 5.16
N ARG A 241 -13.08 0.91 4.38
CA ARG A 241 -11.89 1.50 3.74
C ARG A 241 -11.13 2.41 4.69
N GLU A 242 -11.81 3.19 5.49
CA GLU A 242 -11.18 4.08 6.47
C GLU A 242 -10.35 3.32 7.49
N VAL A 243 -10.77 2.11 7.86
CA VAL A 243 -9.99 1.20 8.74
C VAL A 243 -8.59 0.93 8.19
N ALA A 244 -8.41 0.94 6.86
CA ALA A 244 -7.13 0.69 6.21
C ALA A 244 -6.41 1.96 5.74
N HIS A 245 -7.16 2.97 5.27
CA HIS A 245 -6.60 4.06 4.45
C HIS A 245 -6.69 5.45 5.07
N SER A 246 -7.34 5.61 6.24
CA SER A 246 -7.47 6.90 6.91
C SER A 246 -6.16 7.35 7.58
N ALA A 247 -6.08 8.66 7.89
CA ALA A 247 -4.97 9.22 8.69
C ALA A 247 -4.91 8.59 10.09
N ALA A 248 -6.06 8.26 10.67
CA ALA A 248 -6.14 7.58 11.96
C ALA A 248 -5.54 6.17 11.89
N ALA A 249 -5.88 5.40 10.85
CA ALA A 249 -5.28 4.08 10.58
C ALA A 249 -3.77 4.19 10.41
N PHE A 250 -3.29 5.15 9.62
CA PHE A 250 -1.86 5.42 9.45
C PHE A 250 -1.17 5.69 10.79
N GLY A 251 -1.76 6.54 11.64
CA GLY A 251 -1.21 6.86 12.95
C GLY A 251 -0.95 5.61 13.80
N VAL A 252 -1.93 4.69 13.83
CA VAL A 252 -1.80 3.44 14.58
C VAL A 252 -0.77 2.50 13.96
N MET A 253 -0.77 2.35 12.63
CA MET A 253 0.19 1.51 11.90
C MET A 253 1.63 2.01 12.09
N HIS A 254 1.85 3.32 11.91
CA HIS A 254 3.16 3.94 12.08
C HIS A 254 3.68 3.76 13.52
N GLN A 255 2.83 4.04 14.51
CA GLN A 255 3.20 3.85 15.93
C GLN A 255 3.49 2.38 16.25
N PHE A 256 2.76 1.45 15.65
CA PHE A 256 3.00 0.03 15.87
C PHE A 256 4.35 -0.42 15.29
N ILE A 257 4.73 0.08 14.12
CA ILE A 257 5.99 -0.26 13.45
C ILE A 257 7.18 0.40 14.14
N THR A 258 7.06 1.69 14.48
CA THR A 258 8.20 2.51 14.90
C THR A 258 8.30 2.72 16.42
N GLY A 259 7.24 2.38 17.14
CA GLY A 259 7.08 2.71 18.56
C GLY A 259 6.73 4.18 18.84
N LYS A 260 6.57 5.02 17.81
CA LYS A 260 6.32 6.47 17.93
C LYS A 260 5.15 6.88 17.04
N ALA A 261 4.37 7.86 17.50
CA ALA A 261 3.38 8.50 16.66
C ALA A 261 4.06 9.18 15.45
N PRO A 262 3.37 9.26 14.29
CA PRO A 262 3.90 9.99 13.15
C PRO A 262 4.07 11.47 13.47
N ALA A 263 5.12 12.10 12.95
CA ALA A 263 5.32 13.54 13.05
C ALA A 263 4.31 14.31 12.19
N GLN A 264 3.92 13.71 11.06
CA GLN A 264 2.95 14.23 10.10
C GLN A 264 1.86 13.17 9.84
N PRO A 265 0.64 13.30 10.44
CA PRO A 265 -0.47 12.40 10.13
C PRO A 265 -1.06 12.64 8.74
N GLU A 266 -0.95 13.86 8.23
CA GLU A 266 -1.42 14.27 6.91
C GLU A 266 -0.32 14.15 5.85
N ILE A 267 -0.76 14.16 4.58
CA ILE A 267 0.15 14.12 3.43
C ILE A 267 0.78 15.49 3.23
N VAL A 268 2.11 15.54 3.15
CA VAL A 268 2.86 16.74 2.80
C VAL A 268 2.95 16.84 1.29
N ALA A 269 2.44 17.95 0.74
CA ALA A 269 2.50 18.21 -0.70
C ALA A 269 3.94 18.48 -1.16
N GLU A 270 4.32 17.88 -2.28
CA GLU A 270 5.57 18.14 -2.97
C GLU A 270 5.38 19.18 -4.08
N GLN A 271 6.44 19.94 -4.38
CA GLN A 271 6.41 20.96 -5.44
C GLN A 271 6.66 20.33 -6.81
N ASP A 272 7.67 19.47 -6.89
CA ASP A 272 8.08 18.77 -8.10
C ASP A 272 7.75 17.29 -7.95
N VAL A 273 6.79 16.81 -8.71
CA VAL A 273 6.23 15.46 -8.59
C VAL A 273 6.49 14.69 -9.87
N THR A 274 7.00 13.48 -9.76
CA THR A 274 7.03 12.53 -10.87
C THR A 274 5.81 11.64 -10.81
N LEU A 275 4.96 11.72 -11.84
CA LEU A 275 3.76 10.88 -11.95
C LEU A 275 4.00 9.73 -12.91
N ASP A 276 3.65 8.56 -12.49
CA ASP A 276 3.61 7.34 -13.30
C ASP A 276 2.47 6.42 -12.85
N GLY A 277 2.24 5.37 -13.61
CA GLY A 277 1.23 4.39 -13.24
C GLY A 277 1.15 3.23 -14.20
N MET A 278 0.13 2.41 -14.00
CA MET A 278 -0.20 1.28 -14.86
C MET A 278 -1.66 1.37 -15.28
N VAL A 279 -1.93 1.16 -16.55
CA VAL A 279 -3.27 0.95 -17.07
C VAL A 279 -3.53 -0.56 -17.10
N SER A 280 -4.60 -0.99 -16.43
CA SER A 280 -5.08 -2.37 -16.47
C SER A 280 -6.42 -2.44 -17.24
N GLY A 281 -6.79 -3.65 -17.64
CA GLY A 281 -7.98 -3.87 -18.45
C GLY A 281 -8.91 -4.94 -17.90
N VAL A 282 -9.91 -5.29 -18.71
CA VAL A 282 -10.78 -6.44 -18.47
C VAL A 282 -10.35 -7.61 -19.35
N GLU A 283 -10.57 -8.83 -18.90
CA GLU A 283 -10.37 -10.04 -19.69
C GLU A 283 -11.72 -10.65 -20.06
N GLY A 284 -11.83 -11.15 -21.30
CA GLY A 284 -13.04 -11.73 -21.83
C GLY A 284 -13.81 -10.80 -22.75
N GLN A 285 -14.89 -11.33 -23.36
CA GLN A 285 -15.79 -10.59 -24.25
C GLN A 285 -17.05 -10.12 -23.51
N ASN A 286 -17.74 -9.11 -24.05
CA ASN A 286 -19.05 -8.63 -23.56
C ASN A 286 -19.08 -8.23 -22.08
N GLY A 287 -18.14 -7.39 -21.67
CA GLY A 287 -18.11 -6.86 -20.30
C GLY A 287 -17.28 -7.68 -19.32
N GLY A 288 -16.44 -8.56 -19.80
CA GLY A 288 -15.41 -9.36 -19.15
C GLY A 288 -15.14 -9.18 -17.64
N PHE A 289 -14.14 -9.81 -17.14
CA PHE A 289 -13.76 -9.69 -15.71
C PHE A 289 -12.76 -8.56 -15.53
N PRO A 290 -12.97 -7.62 -14.59
CA PRO A 290 -11.96 -6.64 -14.20
C PRO A 290 -10.69 -7.34 -13.71
N THR A 291 -9.54 -6.92 -14.22
CA THR A 291 -8.25 -7.49 -13.87
C THR A 291 -7.26 -6.40 -13.48
N ASN A 292 -6.16 -6.79 -12.84
CA ASN A 292 -4.98 -5.97 -12.67
C ASN A 292 -3.90 -6.33 -13.72
N LEU A 293 -4.28 -7.02 -14.79
CA LEU A 293 -3.39 -7.32 -15.90
C LEU A 293 -3.08 -6.03 -16.70
N PRO A 294 -1.81 -5.84 -17.10
CA PRO A 294 -1.41 -4.66 -17.85
C PRO A 294 -2.10 -4.57 -19.22
N LEU A 295 -2.60 -3.39 -19.55
CA LEU A 295 -3.21 -3.11 -20.85
C LEU A 295 -2.19 -2.43 -21.77
N LYS A 296 -1.74 -3.17 -22.79
CA LYS A 296 -0.86 -2.64 -23.84
C LYS A 296 -1.63 -1.74 -24.79
N GLY A 297 -1.02 -0.63 -25.21
CA GLY A 297 -1.54 0.26 -26.26
C GLY A 297 -2.58 1.26 -25.76
N ALA A 298 -2.89 1.29 -24.47
CA ALA A 298 -3.69 2.36 -23.90
C ALA A 298 -2.95 3.70 -24.08
N HIS A 299 -3.68 4.74 -24.47
CA HIS A 299 -3.15 6.08 -24.66
C HIS A 299 -3.49 6.92 -23.42
N VAL A 300 -2.46 7.44 -22.77
CA VAL A 300 -2.58 8.32 -21.62
C VAL A 300 -2.13 9.71 -22.05
N GLU A 301 -3.03 10.67 -21.92
CA GLU A 301 -2.77 12.09 -22.19
C GLU A 301 -3.02 12.88 -20.92
N VAL A 302 -2.18 13.87 -20.65
CA VAL A 302 -2.29 14.74 -19.47
C VAL A 302 -2.43 16.17 -19.95
N TYR A 303 -3.45 16.86 -19.48
CA TYR A 303 -3.75 18.24 -19.80
C TYR A 303 -3.71 19.09 -18.55
N THR A 304 -3.24 20.33 -18.68
CA THR A 304 -3.40 21.33 -17.62
C THR A 304 -4.81 21.87 -17.62
N VAL A 305 -5.39 22.01 -16.42
CA VAL A 305 -6.71 22.60 -16.24
C VAL A 305 -6.67 23.75 -15.23
N ASP A 306 -7.58 24.68 -15.40
CA ASP A 306 -7.84 25.72 -14.40
C ASP A 306 -8.50 25.09 -13.18
N ALA A 307 -7.92 25.26 -11.99
CA ALA A 307 -8.34 24.62 -10.77
C ALA A 307 -9.75 25.01 -10.29
N ASN A 308 -10.25 26.20 -10.71
CA ASN A 308 -11.56 26.69 -10.29
C ASN A 308 -12.69 26.24 -11.21
N THR A 309 -12.38 26.10 -12.51
CA THR A 309 -13.38 25.80 -13.53
C THR A 309 -13.31 24.37 -14.06
N GLY A 310 -12.17 23.69 -13.86
CA GLY A 310 -11.90 22.38 -14.47
C GLY A 310 -11.71 22.42 -15.99
N ILE A 311 -11.65 23.61 -16.58
CA ILE A 311 -11.51 23.77 -18.04
C ILE A 311 -10.03 23.66 -18.42
N ARG A 312 -9.74 22.94 -19.50
CA ARG A 312 -8.37 22.84 -20.04
C ARG A 312 -7.83 24.22 -20.41
N THR A 313 -6.62 24.50 -19.96
CA THR A 313 -5.90 25.74 -20.33
C THR A 313 -5.26 25.64 -21.72
N SER A 314 -5.10 24.43 -22.26
CA SER A 314 -4.62 24.13 -23.62
C SER A 314 -5.27 22.88 -24.16
N GLN A 315 -5.50 22.84 -25.48
CA GLN A 315 -5.96 21.63 -26.17
C GLN A 315 -4.79 20.67 -26.49
N THR A 316 -3.55 21.10 -26.30
CA THR A 316 -2.38 20.26 -26.45
C THR A 316 -2.01 19.62 -25.12
N PRO A 317 -1.90 18.28 -25.04
CA PRO A 317 -1.49 17.63 -23.80
C PRO A 317 -0.04 17.98 -23.45
N VAL A 318 0.22 18.15 -22.16
CA VAL A 318 1.59 18.36 -21.61
C VAL A 318 2.38 17.06 -21.51
N HIS A 319 1.68 15.94 -21.53
CA HIS A 319 2.25 14.60 -21.63
C HIS A 319 1.33 13.69 -22.45
N SER A 320 1.93 12.82 -23.28
CA SER A 320 1.20 11.88 -24.10
C SER A 320 2.03 10.62 -24.30
N GLN A 321 1.49 9.45 -23.93
CA GLN A 321 2.22 8.19 -24.02
C GLN A 321 1.27 7.03 -24.29
N ARG A 322 1.72 6.05 -25.09
CA ARG A 322 1.07 4.74 -25.21
C ARG A 322 1.76 3.72 -24.33
N THR A 323 0.97 2.94 -23.60
CA THR A 323 1.50 1.90 -22.71
C THR A 323 2.14 0.76 -23.49
N GLY A 324 3.26 0.26 -22.98
CA GLY A 324 3.91 -0.96 -23.45
C GLY A 324 3.22 -2.24 -22.97
N THR A 325 3.87 -3.39 -23.15
CA THR A 325 3.38 -4.70 -22.69
C THR A 325 3.19 -4.82 -21.19
N ASN A 326 3.86 -3.97 -20.41
CA ASN A 326 3.75 -3.88 -18.96
C ASN A 326 2.63 -2.93 -18.50
N GLY A 327 1.85 -2.35 -19.43
CA GLY A 327 0.79 -1.40 -19.12
C GLY A 327 1.25 -0.06 -18.53
N ARG A 328 2.55 0.17 -18.39
CA ARG A 328 3.06 1.34 -17.69
C ARG A 328 3.10 2.58 -18.60
N TRP A 329 2.84 3.70 -17.97
CA TRP A 329 3.03 5.05 -18.51
C TRP A 329 3.74 5.89 -17.44
N GLY A 330 4.37 6.99 -17.87
CA GLY A 330 4.85 7.99 -16.92
C GLY A 330 6.32 8.25 -16.98
N GLY A 331 6.84 8.70 -15.84
CA GLY A 331 7.96 9.58 -15.75
C GLY A 331 7.58 11.03 -16.12
N PHE A 332 6.27 11.38 -16.02
CA PHE A 332 5.80 12.75 -16.25
C PHE A 332 6.18 13.63 -15.06
N GLN A 333 6.97 14.67 -15.33
CA GLN A 333 7.33 15.67 -14.32
C GLN A 333 6.18 16.68 -14.18
N ALA A 334 5.47 16.59 -13.07
CA ALA A 334 4.32 17.44 -12.77
C ALA A 334 4.71 18.56 -11.79
N ASN A 335 4.07 19.71 -11.92
CA ASN A 335 4.14 20.78 -10.93
C ASN A 335 3.05 20.57 -9.88
N GLY A 336 3.42 20.44 -8.62
CA GLY A 336 2.49 20.21 -7.49
C GLY A 336 1.46 21.32 -7.28
N ASN A 337 1.68 22.50 -7.83
CA ASN A 337 0.73 23.65 -7.78
C ASN A 337 -0.23 23.70 -8.97
N GLN A 338 -0.13 22.74 -9.92
CA GLN A 338 -0.94 22.70 -11.14
C GLN A 338 -1.98 21.57 -11.01
N THR A 339 -3.20 21.83 -11.44
CA THR A 339 -4.23 20.81 -11.59
C THR A 339 -4.18 20.23 -13.00
N TYR A 340 -4.35 18.90 -13.08
CA TYR A 340 -4.27 18.15 -14.33
C TYR A 340 -5.53 17.33 -14.57
N GLU A 341 -5.87 17.15 -15.84
CA GLU A 341 -6.82 16.15 -16.31
C GLU A 341 -6.05 15.01 -16.98
N PHE A 342 -6.34 13.78 -16.61
CA PHE A 342 -5.84 12.58 -17.27
C PHE A 342 -6.93 12.03 -18.19
N VAL A 343 -6.58 11.82 -19.45
CA VAL A 343 -7.47 11.16 -20.43
C VAL A 343 -6.85 9.84 -20.80
N ILE A 344 -7.57 8.77 -20.53
CA ILE A 344 -7.11 7.40 -20.80
C ILE A 344 -8.05 6.79 -21.81
N SER A 345 -7.53 6.43 -22.99
CA SER A 345 -8.29 5.79 -24.05
C SER A 345 -7.62 4.50 -24.52
N ALA A 346 -8.42 3.50 -24.88
CA ALA A 346 -7.94 2.25 -25.46
C ALA A 346 -9.00 1.66 -26.36
N SER A 347 -8.58 0.88 -27.37
CA SER A 347 -9.52 0.20 -28.27
C SER A 347 -10.39 -0.78 -27.48
N GLY A 348 -11.70 -0.68 -27.65
CA GLY A 348 -12.68 -1.54 -26.97
C GLY A 348 -13.06 -1.09 -25.55
N TYR A 349 -12.57 0.07 -25.10
CA TYR A 349 -12.90 0.64 -23.79
C TYR A 349 -13.49 2.04 -23.92
N PRO A 350 -14.39 2.43 -23.01
CA PRO A 350 -14.77 3.83 -22.87
C PRO A 350 -13.55 4.70 -22.53
N THR A 351 -13.53 5.93 -23.02
CA THR A 351 -12.52 6.91 -22.59
C THR A 351 -12.79 7.32 -21.16
N HIS A 352 -11.75 7.31 -20.32
CA HIS A 352 -11.82 7.77 -18.95
C HIS A 352 -11.17 9.15 -18.81
N HIS A 353 -11.84 10.00 -18.04
CA HIS A 353 -11.38 11.33 -17.64
C HIS A 353 -11.24 11.34 -16.09
N ILE A 354 -10.09 11.72 -15.60
CA ILE A 354 -9.76 11.75 -14.18
C ILE A 354 -9.24 13.13 -13.81
#